data_058c4ff8751b522567fbb2fbd0529f9c
#
_entry.id   058c4ff8751b522567fbb2fbd0529f9c
#
_cell.length_a   1.000
_cell.length_b   1.000
_cell.length_c   1.000
_cell.angle_alpha   90.00
_cell.angle_beta   90.00
_cell.angle_gamma   90.00
#
_symmetry.space_group_name_H-M   'P 1'
#
loop_
_entity.id
_entity.type
_entity.pdbx_description
1 polymer ?
#
loop_
_entity_poly.entity_id
_entity_poly.type
_entity_poly.pdbx_seq_one_letter_code
_entity_poly.pdbx_strand_id
1 'polypeptide(L)'
;MHLDHNACYHAVQSRDRRFDGWFFVGVTSTGVYCRPVCAVRTPLEKNCRFFNTAAAAERAGFRPCLRCRPELAPGHSLAEMSSSLARAAARMIDEGFLQEHDLAALAAAVGVTDRHLRRIFRAEFDVAPIEYAQTQRLLLAKQLLTDTAMPVGDVAFAAGFGSVRRLNSGFTEHYGFAPTRLRSRTTAAHTEDGPTLMLGYRPPFAWQALLAFLRARAVDGVEVADADSYARTITVDYAGARHIGWLHARNVPQRHAVALTLSPSLLHAMPPVLARARRLFDLDCRPDLVDGHLGTLAAETPGLRVPGAVDGFEIAVRAIAGQVISLAQARRILGRMTAAYGVSLPQSREGLSMAFPSATALANIDAQALSAQTGLQASRATAVVELARAIDGGSLRLEPLVPLAPTLAALQALPGVGEWTAQYVAMRALGWPNAFPLGDYVLRKRLANGDGTLPTRRAMVERAEPWAPWRAYAAMHLWHREDALTQPAPH
;
A
#
# COMPACT_ATOMS: atom_id res chain seq x y z
N MET A 1 14.90 10.47 14.50
CA MET A 1 14.10 10.85 15.70
C MET A 1 14.69 10.13 16.88
N HIS A 2 15.18 10.82 17.90
CA HIS A 2 15.66 10.16 19.12
C HIS A 2 14.45 9.58 19.84
N LEU A 3 14.46 8.24 20.04
CA LEU A 3 13.48 7.57 20.89
C LEU A 3 13.74 8.00 22.34
N ASP A 4 12.85 8.79 22.90
CA ASP A 4 12.90 9.05 24.33
C ASP A 4 12.58 7.76 25.09
N HIS A 5 13.53 7.33 25.93
CA HIS A 5 13.44 6.05 26.66
C HIS A 5 12.18 5.98 27.52
N ASN A 6 11.87 7.04 28.25
CA ASN A 6 10.73 7.09 29.16
C ASN A 6 9.40 7.03 28.36
N ALA A 7 9.29 7.82 27.26
CA ALA A 7 8.10 7.80 26.43
C ALA A 7 7.86 6.41 25.80
N CYS A 8 8.93 5.76 25.32
CA CYS A 8 8.84 4.39 24.79
C CYS A 8 8.42 3.38 25.87
N TYR A 9 8.96 3.51 27.09
CA TYR A 9 8.59 2.60 28.17
C TYR A 9 7.12 2.78 28.60
N HIS A 10 6.65 4.02 28.70
CA HIS A 10 5.22 4.31 28.95
C HIS A 10 4.31 3.74 27.87
N ALA A 11 4.70 3.84 26.61
CA ALA A 11 3.95 3.24 25.50
C ALA A 11 3.88 1.71 25.59
N VAL A 12 4.95 1.05 26.07
CA VAL A 12 4.95 -0.41 26.33
C VAL A 12 4.05 -0.76 27.53
N GLN A 13 4.08 0.01 28.60
CA GLN A 13 3.25 -0.20 29.79
C GLN A 13 1.76 -0.08 29.48
N SER A 14 1.38 0.94 28.73
CA SER A 14 0.00 1.20 28.28
C SER A 14 -0.43 0.37 27.09
N ARG A 15 0.50 -0.35 26.45
CA ARG A 15 0.29 -1.06 25.18
C ARG A 15 -0.32 -0.16 24.10
N ASP A 16 0.21 1.04 24.02
CA ASP A 16 -0.33 2.08 23.16
C ASP A 16 -0.16 1.72 21.65
N ARG A 17 -1.29 1.49 20.99
CA ARG A 17 -1.33 1.06 19.58
C ARG A 17 -0.87 2.12 18.60
N ARG A 18 -0.85 3.39 18.99
CA ARG A 18 -0.34 4.49 18.16
C ARG A 18 1.13 4.31 17.85
N PHE A 19 1.88 3.67 18.76
CA PHE A 19 3.31 3.40 18.62
C PHE A 19 3.63 2.04 17.98
N ASP A 20 2.62 1.24 17.64
CA ASP A 20 2.84 -0.06 17.01
C ASP A 20 3.55 0.07 15.66
N GLY A 21 4.70 -0.61 15.52
CA GLY A 21 5.57 -0.50 14.34
C GLY A 21 6.46 0.75 14.31
N TRP A 22 6.35 1.65 15.27
CA TRP A 22 7.21 2.82 15.40
C TRP A 22 8.56 2.51 16.04
N PHE A 23 8.52 1.62 17.02
CA PHE A 23 9.70 1.08 17.65
C PHE A 23 9.46 -0.36 18.10
N PHE A 24 10.52 -1.02 18.46
CA PHE A 24 10.52 -2.35 19.06
C PHE A 24 11.24 -2.33 20.40
N VAL A 25 10.79 -3.15 21.36
CA VAL A 25 11.41 -3.28 22.67
C VAL A 25 12.16 -4.61 22.76
N GLY A 26 13.49 -4.57 22.88
CA GLY A 26 14.34 -5.72 23.18
C GLY A 26 14.39 -5.94 24.70
N VAL A 27 14.05 -7.15 25.13
CA VAL A 27 14.04 -7.53 26.56
C VAL A 27 15.30 -8.32 26.86
N THR A 28 16.27 -7.70 27.54
CA THR A 28 17.61 -8.26 27.79
C THR A 28 17.58 -9.57 28.57
N SER A 29 16.61 -9.75 29.48
CA SER A 29 16.48 -10.98 30.27
C SER A 29 16.03 -12.20 29.48
N THR A 30 15.44 -12.01 28.28
CA THR A 30 14.92 -13.11 27.45
C THR A 30 15.58 -13.20 26.07
N GLY A 31 16.32 -12.17 25.66
CA GLY A 31 16.89 -12.06 24.31
C GLY A 31 15.83 -11.95 23.21
N VAL A 32 14.63 -11.44 23.52
CA VAL A 32 13.50 -11.36 22.59
C VAL A 32 13.11 -9.89 22.39
N TYR A 33 12.83 -9.49 21.14
CA TYR A 33 12.21 -8.19 20.89
C TYR A 33 10.72 -8.33 20.59
N CYS A 34 9.96 -7.34 21.06
CA CYS A 34 8.51 -7.29 21.00
C CYS A 34 8.02 -6.00 20.36
N ARG A 35 6.77 -6.02 19.87
CA ARG A 35 6.00 -4.82 19.56
C ARG A 35 5.58 -4.13 20.87
N PRO A 36 5.37 -2.79 20.92
CA PRO A 36 4.85 -2.08 22.08
C PRO A 36 3.53 -2.67 22.62
N VAL A 37 2.71 -3.20 21.75
CA VAL A 37 1.37 -3.75 22.02
C VAL A 37 1.38 -5.21 22.48
N CYS A 38 2.54 -5.77 22.80
CA CYS A 38 2.66 -7.19 23.19
C CYS A 38 1.88 -7.50 24.45
N ALA A 39 1.08 -8.58 24.43
CA ALA A 39 0.24 -9.00 25.55
C ALA A 39 1.01 -9.79 26.65
N VAL A 40 2.33 -9.93 26.56
CA VAL A 40 3.15 -10.54 27.62
C VAL A 40 3.22 -9.62 28.83
N ARG A 41 3.67 -10.15 29.99
CA ARG A 41 3.95 -9.32 31.17
C ARG A 41 4.94 -8.22 30.78
N THR A 42 4.62 -6.98 31.14
CA THR A 42 5.49 -5.82 30.90
C THR A 42 6.85 -6.06 31.55
N PRO A 43 7.96 -6.00 30.80
CA PRO A 43 9.29 -6.17 31.36
C PRO A 43 9.66 -5.01 32.28
N LEU A 44 10.58 -5.24 33.22
CA LEU A 44 11.13 -4.15 34.03
C LEU A 44 11.90 -3.18 33.12
N GLU A 45 11.80 -1.88 33.37
CA GLU A 45 12.41 -0.83 32.55
C GLU A 45 13.92 -1.04 32.34
N LYS A 46 14.66 -1.39 33.37
CA LYS A 46 16.10 -1.68 33.30
C LYS A 46 16.48 -2.80 32.34
N ASN A 47 15.53 -3.66 31.95
CA ASN A 47 15.71 -4.75 31.01
C ASN A 47 15.24 -4.39 29.59
N CYS A 48 14.77 -3.15 29.36
CA CYS A 48 14.27 -2.71 28.08
C CYS A 48 15.34 -1.95 27.31
N ARG A 49 15.47 -2.30 26.01
CA ARG A 49 16.21 -1.52 25.00
C ARG A 49 15.26 -1.22 23.86
N PHE A 50 15.27 0.00 23.35
CA PHE A 50 14.36 0.42 22.30
C PHE A 50 15.10 0.54 20.98
N PHE A 51 14.44 0.12 19.88
CA PHE A 51 14.99 0.08 18.53
C PHE A 51 14.00 0.64 17.53
N ASN A 52 14.46 1.46 16.59
CA ASN A 52 13.64 2.05 15.53
C ASN A 52 13.11 1.00 14.54
N THR A 53 13.81 -0.12 14.40
CA THR A 53 13.46 -1.18 13.45
C THR A 53 13.67 -2.56 14.05
N ALA A 54 12.97 -3.56 13.49
CA ALA A 54 13.21 -4.97 13.78
C ALA A 54 14.67 -5.36 13.46
N ALA A 55 15.21 -4.84 12.35
CA ALA A 55 16.58 -5.11 11.93
C ALA A 55 17.63 -4.60 12.94
N ALA A 56 17.40 -3.42 13.56
CA ALA A 56 18.27 -2.91 14.61
C ALA A 56 18.22 -3.79 15.87
N ALA A 57 17.03 -4.30 16.22
CA ALA A 57 16.89 -5.23 17.34
C ALA A 57 17.61 -6.59 17.04
N GLU A 58 17.47 -7.13 15.83
CA GLU A 58 18.14 -8.37 15.42
C GLU A 58 19.66 -8.20 15.39
N ARG A 59 20.17 -7.10 14.85
CA ARG A 59 21.61 -6.79 14.91
C ARG A 59 22.14 -6.70 16.34
N ALA A 60 21.31 -6.24 17.28
CA ALA A 60 21.67 -6.20 18.70
C ALA A 60 21.54 -7.56 19.41
N GLY A 61 21.25 -8.65 18.67
CA GLY A 61 21.20 -10.03 19.16
C GLY A 61 19.84 -10.46 19.72
N PHE A 62 18.78 -9.67 19.53
CA PHE A 62 17.43 -10.07 19.95
C PHE A 62 16.71 -10.87 18.86
N ARG A 63 15.87 -11.82 19.26
CA ARG A 63 15.03 -12.63 18.39
C ARG A 63 13.58 -12.14 18.37
N PRO A 64 12.83 -12.29 17.27
CA PRO A 64 11.45 -11.86 17.21
C PRO A 64 10.54 -12.65 18.15
N CYS A 65 9.66 -11.96 18.85
CA CYS A 65 8.66 -12.57 19.70
C CYS A 65 7.66 -13.39 18.87
N LEU A 66 7.43 -14.65 19.27
CA LEU A 66 6.47 -15.54 18.61
C LEU A 66 5.02 -15.22 18.98
N ARG A 67 4.77 -14.48 20.09
CA ARG A 67 3.43 -14.16 20.55
C ARG A 67 2.87 -12.89 19.91
N CYS A 68 3.62 -11.77 19.95
CA CYS A 68 3.15 -10.52 19.36
C CYS A 68 3.46 -10.40 17.86
N ARG A 69 4.32 -11.28 17.34
CA ARG A 69 4.61 -11.39 15.91
C ARG A 69 5.04 -10.05 15.31
N PRO A 70 6.31 -9.65 15.46
CA PRO A 70 6.83 -8.38 14.95
C PRO A 70 6.60 -8.15 13.45
N GLU A 71 6.52 -9.23 12.65
CA GLU A 71 6.19 -9.21 11.23
C GLU A 71 4.78 -8.67 10.90
N LEU A 72 3.90 -8.61 11.89
CA LEU A 72 2.55 -8.03 11.75
C LEU A 72 2.50 -6.56 12.14
N ALA A 73 3.63 -5.95 12.54
CA ALA A 73 3.66 -4.53 12.87
C ALA A 73 3.31 -3.70 11.62
N PRO A 74 2.47 -2.66 11.76
CA PRO A 74 2.26 -1.69 10.69
C PRO A 74 3.58 -1.00 10.32
N GLY A 75 3.75 -0.66 9.04
CA GLY A 75 4.90 0.10 8.55
C GLY A 75 4.83 1.60 8.85
N HIS A 76 5.69 2.36 8.20
CA HIS A 76 5.64 3.82 8.18
C HIS A 76 4.66 4.30 7.11
N SER A 77 3.91 5.36 7.39
CA SER A 77 2.99 5.95 6.42
C SER A 77 3.72 6.57 5.23
N LEU A 78 3.02 6.73 4.10
CA LEU A 78 3.60 7.35 2.90
C LEU A 78 4.10 8.77 3.16
N ALA A 79 3.40 9.53 4.00
CA ALA A 79 3.83 10.87 4.41
C ALA A 79 5.17 10.86 5.14
N GLU A 80 5.40 9.86 5.99
CA GLU A 80 6.67 9.69 6.69
C GLU A 80 7.76 9.17 5.76
N MET A 81 7.41 8.25 4.85
CA MET A 81 8.35 7.66 3.90
C MET A 81 8.88 8.66 2.87
N SER A 82 8.08 9.62 2.45
CA SER A 82 8.50 10.68 1.52
C SER A 82 9.43 11.72 2.15
N SER A 83 9.61 11.70 3.47
CA SER A 83 10.38 12.70 4.20
C SER A 83 11.90 12.51 4.10
N SER A 84 12.40 11.35 3.69
CA SER A 84 13.83 11.10 3.56
C SER A 84 14.18 10.06 2.49
N LEU A 85 15.35 10.23 1.85
CA LEU A 85 15.86 9.29 0.84
C LEU A 85 16.13 7.90 1.43
N ALA A 86 16.49 7.83 2.72
CA ALA A 86 16.70 6.57 3.42
C ALA A 86 15.40 5.76 3.55
N ARG A 87 14.29 6.44 3.85
CA ARG A 87 12.97 5.81 3.93
C ARG A 87 12.45 5.40 2.57
N ALA A 88 12.70 6.22 1.54
CA ALA A 88 12.41 5.83 0.17
C ALA A 88 13.14 4.54 -0.23
N ALA A 89 14.43 4.44 0.09
CA ALA A 89 15.21 3.22 -0.15
C ALA A 89 14.68 2.02 0.65
N ALA A 90 14.32 2.20 1.94
CA ALA A 90 13.74 1.12 2.76
C ALA A 90 12.46 0.56 2.14
N ARG A 91 11.60 1.43 1.63
CA ARG A 91 10.39 1.01 0.95
C ARG A 91 10.68 0.21 -0.33
N MET A 92 11.63 0.66 -1.15
CA MET A 92 12.02 -0.12 -2.34
C MET A 92 12.55 -1.51 -1.94
N ILE A 93 13.27 -1.60 -0.81
CA ILE A 93 13.71 -2.88 -0.25
C ILE A 93 12.49 -3.74 0.15
N ASP A 94 11.50 -3.17 0.82
CA ASP A 94 10.27 -3.89 1.23
C ASP A 94 9.46 -4.38 0.02
N GLU A 95 9.52 -3.66 -1.10
CA GLU A 95 8.93 -4.05 -2.39
C GLU A 95 9.77 -5.09 -3.16
N GLY A 96 10.93 -5.51 -2.62
CA GLY A 96 11.77 -6.57 -3.19
C GLY A 96 12.85 -6.08 -4.15
N PHE A 97 13.14 -4.79 -4.24
CA PHE A 97 14.11 -4.22 -5.19
C PHE A 97 15.48 -4.91 -5.12
N LEU A 98 16.00 -5.21 -3.91
CA LEU A 98 17.28 -5.89 -3.71
C LEU A 98 17.23 -7.41 -3.99
N GLN A 99 16.19 -7.93 -4.59
CA GLN A 99 16.13 -9.29 -5.11
C GLN A 99 16.47 -9.33 -6.60
N GLU A 100 16.24 -8.23 -7.31
CA GLU A 100 16.49 -8.08 -8.74
C GLU A 100 17.71 -7.20 -9.04
N HIS A 101 18.03 -6.29 -8.12
CA HIS A 101 19.04 -5.27 -8.30
C HIS A 101 20.04 -5.25 -7.13
N ASP A 102 21.20 -4.70 -7.37
CA ASP A 102 22.21 -4.48 -6.34
C ASP A 102 22.01 -3.17 -5.57
N LEU A 103 22.85 -2.94 -4.58
CA LEU A 103 22.80 -1.75 -3.75
C LEU A 103 23.16 -0.47 -4.53
N ALA A 104 24.03 -0.58 -5.55
CA ALA A 104 24.39 0.57 -6.38
C ALA A 104 23.20 1.03 -7.22
N ALA A 105 22.42 0.09 -7.77
CA ALA A 105 21.17 0.38 -8.48
C ALA A 105 20.13 1.01 -7.54
N LEU A 106 19.99 0.54 -6.30
CA LEU A 106 19.11 1.15 -5.30
C LEU A 106 19.54 2.59 -5.00
N ALA A 107 20.83 2.83 -4.82
CA ALA A 107 21.35 4.18 -4.57
C ALA A 107 21.08 5.12 -5.76
N ALA A 108 21.30 4.65 -6.99
CA ALA A 108 20.99 5.40 -8.20
C ALA A 108 19.49 5.70 -8.32
N ALA A 109 18.63 4.74 -8.00
CA ALA A 109 17.17 4.90 -8.06
C ALA A 109 16.64 5.98 -7.10
N VAL A 110 17.29 6.18 -5.94
CA VAL A 110 16.97 7.27 -5.01
C VAL A 110 17.82 8.54 -5.22
N GLY A 111 18.65 8.57 -6.27
CA GLY A 111 19.40 9.75 -6.68
C GLY A 111 20.66 10.06 -5.85
N VAL A 112 21.30 9.04 -5.26
CA VAL A 112 22.50 9.20 -4.44
C VAL A 112 23.57 8.16 -4.78
N THR A 113 24.79 8.34 -4.23
CA THR A 113 25.86 7.32 -4.31
C THR A 113 25.65 6.22 -3.27
N ASP A 114 26.17 5.01 -3.51
CA ASP A 114 26.14 3.88 -2.57
C ASP A 114 26.68 4.26 -1.18
N ARG A 115 27.83 4.95 -1.13
CA ARG A 115 28.43 5.45 0.12
C ARG A 115 27.48 6.39 0.88
N HIS A 116 26.82 7.31 0.17
CA HIS A 116 25.86 8.24 0.78
C HIS A 116 24.62 7.50 1.28
N LEU A 117 24.07 6.58 0.46
CA LEU A 117 22.92 5.76 0.86
C LEU A 117 23.21 4.99 2.15
N ARG A 118 24.34 4.28 2.24
CA ARG A 118 24.73 3.53 3.47
C ARG A 118 24.80 4.45 4.69
N ARG A 119 25.32 5.66 4.52
CA ARG A 119 25.44 6.62 5.62
C ARG A 119 24.09 7.11 6.12
N ILE A 120 23.21 7.58 5.20
CA ILE A 120 21.88 8.10 5.58
C ILE A 120 20.96 6.97 6.08
N PHE A 121 21.06 5.78 5.50
CA PHE A 121 20.27 4.62 5.90
C PHE A 121 20.65 4.17 7.32
N ARG A 122 21.95 4.11 7.62
CA ARG A 122 22.41 3.78 8.98
C ARG A 122 22.05 4.84 10.00
N ALA A 123 22.06 6.12 9.62
CA ALA A 123 21.63 7.21 10.50
C ALA A 123 20.12 7.14 10.83
N GLU A 124 19.29 6.69 9.88
CA GLU A 124 17.83 6.62 10.04
C GLU A 124 17.38 5.32 10.74
N PHE A 125 17.97 4.18 10.35
CA PHE A 125 17.50 2.84 10.74
C PHE A 125 18.45 2.05 11.65
N ASP A 126 19.60 2.61 12.00
CA ASP A 126 20.67 1.98 12.80
C ASP A 126 21.27 0.70 12.18
N VAL A 127 20.96 0.37 10.93
CA VAL A 127 21.45 -0.79 10.20
C VAL A 127 21.84 -0.42 8.77
N ALA A 128 22.62 -1.29 8.10
CA ALA A 128 22.88 -1.16 6.67
C ALA A 128 21.68 -1.63 5.83
N PRO A 129 21.49 -1.15 4.57
CA PRO A 129 20.39 -1.56 3.70
C PRO A 129 20.28 -3.07 3.51
N ILE A 130 21.43 -3.78 3.40
CA ILE A 130 21.45 -5.24 3.23
C ILE A 130 21.01 -5.97 4.50
N GLU A 131 21.39 -5.50 5.69
CA GLU A 131 20.94 -6.06 6.97
C GLU A 131 19.42 -5.87 7.13
N TYR A 132 18.91 -4.69 6.76
CA TYR A 132 17.48 -4.41 6.73
C TYR A 132 16.74 -5.38 5.80
N ALA A 133 17.21 -5.55 4.56
CA ALA A 133 16.63 -6.46 3.58
C ALA A 133 16.64 -7.93 4.08
N GLN A 134 17.70 -8.35 4.74
CA GLN A 134 17.80 -9.70 5.30
C GLN A 134 16.75 -9.93 6.39
N THR A 135 16.58 -8.97 7.31
CA THR A 135 15.55 -9.06 8.34
C THR A 135 14.15 -9.13 7.75
N GLN A 136 13.84 -8.29 6.73
CA GLN A 136 12.52 -8.32 6.09
C GLN A 136 12.23 -9.68 5.44
N ARG A 137 13.21 -10.28 4.75
CA ARG A 137 13.07 -11.63 4.20
C ARG A 137 12.82 -12.70 5.27
N LEU A 138 13.55 -12.63 6.40
CA LEU A 138 13.39 -13.55 7.51
C LEU A 138 12.02 -13.40 8.19
N LEU A 139 11.54 -12.18 8.38
CA LEU A 139 10.22 -11.89 8.94
C LEU A 139 9.10 -12.37 8.01
N LEU A 140 9.22 -12.17 6.70
CA LEU A 140 8.27 -12.72 5.72
C LEU A 140 8.30 -14.24 5.70
N ALA A 141 9.48 -14.86 5.69
CA ALA A 141 9.59 -16.32 5.78
C ALA A 141 8.94 -16.87 7.07
N LYS A 142 9.18 -16.21 8.21
CA LYS A 142 8.55 -16.55 9.48
C LYS A 142 7.03 -16.44 9.39
N GLN A 143 6.51 -15.38 8.78
CA GLN A 143 5.06 -15.21 8.58
C GLN A 143 4.47 -16.34 7.74
N LEU A 144 5.08 -16.65 6.59
CA LEU A 144 4.64 -17.73 5.70
C LEU A 144 4.67 -19.10 6.39
N LEU A 145 5.71 -19.40 7.15
CA LEU A 145 5.82 -20.64 7.93
C LEU A 145 4.76 -20.76 9.04
N THR A 146 4.31 -19.63 9.58
CA THR A 146 3.35 -19.59 10.69
C THR A 146 1.90 -19.57 10.19
N ASP A 147 1.60 -18.83 9.12
CA ASP A 147 0.24 -18.58 8.64
C ASP A 147 -0.20 -19.52 7.53
N THR A 148 0.72 -20.21 6.86
CA THR A 148 0.41 -21.03 5.69
C THR A 148 0.94 -22.44 5.83
N ALA A 149 0.40 -23.36 5.01
CA ALA A 149 0.93 -24.74 4.88
C ALA A 149 1.95 -24.86 3.73
N MET A 150 2.46 -23.75 3.17
CA MET A 150 3.40 -23.75 2.05
C MET A 150 4.64 -24.61 2.34
N PRO A 151 5.13 -25.42 1.40
CA PRO A 151 6.40 -26.12 1.53
C PRO A 151 7.56 -25.17 1.84
N VAL A 152 8.55 -25.61 2.64
CA VAL A 152 9.69 -24.75 3.02
C VAL A 152 10.47 -24.25 1.78
N GLY A 153 10.48 -25.05 0.71
CA GLY A 153 11.04 -24.66 -0.57
C GLY A 153 10.36 -23.42 -1.13
N ASP A 154 9.04 -23.46 -1.21
CA ASP A 154 8.23 -22.35 -1.74
C ASP A 154 8.32 -21.12 -0.84
N VAL A 155 8.34 -21.31 0.49
CA VAL A 155 8.56 -20.22 1.45
C VAL A 155 9.89 -19.53 1.21
N ALA A 156 10.97 -20.28 0.92
CA ALA A 156 12.27 -19.69 0.65
C ALA A 156 12.19 -18.72 -0.55
N PHE A 157 11.64 -19.18 -1.67
CA PHE A 157 11.54 -18.34 -2.87
C PHE A 157 10.54 -17.20 -2.69
N ALA A 158 9.36 -17.45 -2.11
CA ALA A 158 8.35 -16.42 -1.83
C ALA A 158 8.86 -15.30 -0.91
N ALA A 159 9.74 -15.65 0.05
CA ALA A 159 10.37 -14.68 0.93
C ALA A 159 11.63 -14.01 0.31
N GLY A 160 11.99 -14.36 -0.92
CA GLY A 160 13.10 -13.75 -1.64
C GLY A 160 14.48 -14.32 -1.31
N PHE A 161 14.55 -15.57 -0.83
CA PHE A 161 15.82 -16.29 -0.73
C PHE A 161 16.12 -17.01 -2.03
N GLY A 162 17.36 -16.89 -2.51
CA GLY A 162 17.80 -17.58 -3.73
C GLY A 162 17.95 -19.11 -3.58
N SER A 163 17.79 -19.66 -2.37
CA SER A 163 17.78 -21.11 -2.11
C SER A 163 17.27 -21.45 -0.71
N VAL A 164 16.76 -22.67 -0.54
CA VAL A 164 16.37 -23.23 0.77
C VAL A 164 17.54 -23.25 1.76
N ARG A 165 18.75 -23.51 1.27
CA ARG A 165 19.96 -23.49 2.11
C ARG A 165 20.20 -22.12 2.74
N ARG A 166 20.05 -21.03 1.96
CA ARG A 166 20.19 -19.66 2.46
C ARG A 166 19.10 -19.31 3.47
N LEU A 167 17.87 -19.73 3.25
CA LEU A 167 16.80 -19.58 4.25
C LEU A 167 17.19 -20.31 5.55
N ASN A 168 17.58 -21.59 5.49
CA ASN A 168 17.92 -22.38 6.66
C ASN A 168 19.10 -21.79 7.43
N SER A 169 20.18 -21.38 6.74
CA SER A 169 21.34 -20.75 7.38
C SER A 169 20.97 -19.44 8.07
N GLY A 170 20.30 -18.51 7.36
CA GLY A 170 19.88 -17.24 7.93
C GLY A 170 18.92 -17.42 9.10
N PHE A 171 17.97 -18.34 9.00
CA PHE A 171 17.02 -18.61 10.08
C PHE A 171 17.71 -19.18 11.34
N THR A 172 18.62 -20.11 11.16
CA THR A 172 19.37 -20.72 12.28
C THR A 172 20.32 -19.72 12.91
N GLU A 173 21.01 -18.90 12.11
CA GLU A 173 21.92 -17.87 12.59
C GLU A 173 21.18 -16.79 13.42
N HIS A 174 20.05 -16.29 12.90
CA HIS A 174 19.34 -15.19 13.54
C HIS A 174 18.39 -15.65 14.66
N TYR A 175 17.76 -16.82 14.54
CA TYR A 175 16.71 -17.26 15.46
C TYR A 175 17.12 -18.45 16.34
N GLY A 176 18.26 -19.09 16.04
CA GLY A 176 18.80 -20.20 16.83
C GLY A 176 18.06 -21.53 16.63
N PHE A 177 17.22 -21.65 15.59
CA PHE A 177 16.49 -22.89 15.27
C PHE A 177 16.11 -22.96 13.78
N ALA A 178 15.84 -24.19 13.30
CA ALA A 178 15.44 -24.42 11.91
C ALA A 178 14.03 -23.87 11.59
N PRO A 179 13.76 -23.42 10.36
CA PRO A 179 12.45 -22.88 9.93
C PRO A 179 11.29 -23.84 10.21
N THR A 180 11.50 -25.14 10.07
CA THR A 180 10.48 -26.19 10.29
C THR A 180 9.92 -26.20 11.71
N ARG A 181 10.67 -25.70 12.71
CA ARG A 181 10.21 -25.61 14.11
C ARG A 181 9.03 -24.64 14.29
N LEU A 182 8.90 -23.66 13.40
CA LEU A 182 7.78 -22.69 13.43
C LEU A 182 6.49 -23.22 12.81
N ARG A 183 6.60 -24.31 12.05
CA ARG A 183 5.43 -24.86 11.39
C ARG A 183 4.40 -25.27 12.44
N SER A 184 3.27 -24.61 12.41
CA SER A 184 2.16 -24.86 13.32
C SER A 184 1.71 -26.31 13.22
N ARG A 185 1.42 -26.96 14.37
CA ARG A 185 0.69 -28.23 14.44
C ARG A 185 -0.80 -28.03 14.13
N THR A 186 -1.26 -26.78 14.12
CA THR A 186 -2.57 -26.41 13.65
C THR A 186 -2.54 -26.50 12.13
N THR A 187 -3.25 -27.45 11.58
CA THR A 187 -3.58 -27.53 10.17
C THR A 187 -4.21 -26.19 9.77
N ALA A 188 -3.41 -25.27 9.25
CA ALA A 188 -3.91 -24.21 8.41
C ALA A 188 -4.66 -24.97 7.31
N ALA A 189 -5.97 -24.84 7.27
CA ALA A 189 -6.76 -25.47 6.25
C ALA A 189 -6.14 -25.07 4.91
N HIS A 190 -5.77 -26.06 4.10
CA HIS A 190 -5.52 -25.81 2.69
C HIS A 190 -6.85 -25.29 2.16
N THR A 191 -7.02 -23.99 2.14
CA THR A 191 -8.11 -23.40 1.37
C THR A 191 -7.68 -23.58 -0.08
N GLU A 192 -8.55 -24.16 -0.90
CA GLU A 192 -8.35 -24.30 -2.35
C GLU A 192 -7.98 -22.95 -3.00
N ASP A 193 -8.34 -21.87 -2.34
CA ASP A 193 -8.15 -20.47 -2.74
C ASP A 193 -6.70 -19.97 -2.64
N GLY A 194 -5.82 -20.60 -1.87
CA GLY A 194 -4.43 -20.15 -1.69
C GLY A 194 -4.09 -19.64 -0.27
N PRO A 195 -2.84 -19.18 -0.05
CA PRO A 195 -2.36 -18.78 1.27
C PRO A 195 -3.01 -17.45 1.72
N THR A 196 -3.34 -17.39 3.01
CA THR A 196 -3.85 -16.19 3.66
C THR A 196 -2.83 -15.65 4.65
N LEU A 197 -2.49 -14.37 4.50
CA LEU A 197 -1.58 -13.65 5.41
C LEU A 197 -2.33 -12.52 6.13
N MET A 198 -1.87 -12.22 7.34
CA MET A 198 -2.39 -11.11 8.13
C MET A 198 -1.54 -9.86 7.92
N LEU A 199 -2.15 -8.76 7.48
CA LEU A 199 -1.50 -7.47 7.34
C LEU A 199 -2.00 -6.53 8.45
N GLY A 200 -1.15 -6.21 9.42
CA GLY A 200 -1.51 -5.34 10.54
C GLY A 200 -1.71 -3.89 10.12
N TYR A 201 -2.61 -3.19 10.83
CA TYR A 201 -2.85 -1.75 10.71
C TYR A 201 -3.00 -1.09 12.09
N ARG A 202 -2.90 0.25 12.15
CA ARG A 202 -3.21 1.04 13.35
C ARG A 202 -4.69 1.40 13.37
N PRO A 203 -5.43 1.08 14.46
CA PRO A 203 -6.81 1.52 14.61
C PRO A 203 -6.90 3.03 14.94
N PRO A 204 -8.06 3.67 14.66
CA PRO A 204 -9.25 3.10 14.02
C PRO A 204 -9.08 2.86 12.52
N PHE A 205 -9.98 2.07 11.93
CA PHE A 205 -10.02 1.79 10.50
C PHE A 205 -11.47 1.73 10.00
N ALA A 206 -11.90 2.73 9.27
CA ALA A 206 -13.23 2.81 8.69
C ALA A 206 -13.35 1.89 7.45
N TRP A 207 -13.26 0.57 7.66
CA TRP A 207 -13.25 -0.45 6.62
C TRP A 207 -14.47 -0.39 5.71
N GLN A 208 -15.67 -0.22 6.28
CA GLN A 208 -16.91 -0.19 5.51
C GLN A 208 -16.98 1.03 4.58
N ALA A 209 -16.50 2.18 5.04
CA ALA A 209 -16.41 3.39 4.21
C ALA A 209 -15.43 3.21 3.05
N LEU A 210 -14.28 2.56 3.32
CA LEU A 210 -13.31 2.20 2.27
C LEU A 210 -13.92 1.23 1.25
N LEU A 211 -14.63 0.17 1.70
CA LEU A 211 -15.31 -0.77 0.82
C LEU A 211 -16.38 -0.10 -0.03
N ALA A 212 -17.17 0.81 0.54
CA ALA A 212 -18.19 1.56 -0.20
C ALA A 212 -17.56 2.37 -1.34
N PHE A 213 -16.43 3.06 -1.06
CA PHE A 213 -15.68 3.80 -2.08
C PHE A 213 -15.16 2.90 -3.20
N LEU A 214 -14.58 1.74 -2.87
CA LEU A 214 -14.05 0.77 -3.84
C LEU A 214 -15.17 0.12 -4.65
N ARG A 215 -16.28 -0.28 -3.99
CA ARG A 215 -17.46 -0.87 -4.63
C ARG A 215 -18.07 0.04 -5.68
N ALA A 216 -18.24 1.33 -5.35
CA ALA A 216 -18.81 2.30 -6.28
C ALA A 216 -17.98 2.45 -7.58
N ARG A 217 -16.69 2.06 -7.53
CA ARG A 217 -15.71 2.21 -8.63
C ARG A 217 -15.22 0.87 -9.19
N ALA A 218 -15.73 -0.24 -8.70
CA ALA A 218 -15.30 -1.58 -9.11
C ALA A 218 -15.55 -1.82 -10.61
N VAL A 219 -14.54 -2.35 -11.31
CA VAL A 219 -14.59 -2.68 -12.73
C VAL A 219 -14.91 -4.17 -12.88
N ASP A 220 -15.93 -4.48 -13.66
CA ASP A 220 -16.39 -5.84 -13.89
C ASP A 220 -15.25 -6.72 -14.47
N GLY A 221 -15.10 -7.93 -13.92
CA GLY A 221 -14.02 -8.85 -14.26
C GLY A 221 -12.68 -8.58 -13.59
N VAL A 222 -12.48 -7.37 -13.07
CA VAL A 222 -11.23 -6.93 -12.39
C VAL A 222 -11.41 -6.84 -10.88
N GLU A 223 -12.57 -6.39 -10.41
CA GLU A 223 -12.82 -6.11 -8.99
C GLU A 223 -14.20 -6.61 -8.57
N VAL A 224 -14.23 -7.15 -7.35
CA VAL A 224 -15.47 -7.51 -6.64
C VAL A 224 -15.39 -6.94 -5.23
N ALA A 225 -16.46 -6.28 -4.80
CA ALA A 225 -16.61 -5.81 -3.43
C ALA A 225 -17.99 -6.20 -2.90
N ASP A 226 -18.02 -7.04 -1.89
CA ASP A 226 -19.22 -7.42 -1.17
C ASP A 226 -19.40 -6.63 0.15
N ALA A 227 -20.23 -7.13 1.07
CA ALA A 227 -20.49 -6.46 2.34
C ALA A 227 -19.25 -6.33 3.23
N ASP A 228 -18.37 -7.35 3.24
CA ASP A 228 -17.27 -7.49 4.20
C ASP A 228 -15.90 -7.60 3.56
N SER A 229 -15.84 -7.86 2.26
CA SER A 229 -14.59 -8.15 1.56
C SER A 229 -14.44 -7.38 0.24
N TYR A 230 -13.19 -7.36 -0.21
CA TYR A 230 -12.80 -6.82 -1.50
C TYR A 230 -11.82 -7.77 -2.16
N ALA A 231 -12.07 -8.07 -3.42
CA ALA A 231 -11.18 -8.87 -4.23
C ALA A 231 -10.86 -8.15 -5.54
N ARG A 232 -9.65 -8.36 -6.05
CA ARG A 232 -9.25 -7.84 -7.34
C ARG A 232 -8.14 -8.64 -7.99
N THR A 233 -8.04 -8.47 -9.28
CA THR A 233 -6.90 -8.94 -10.08
C THR A 233 -5.71 -8.00 -9.92
N ILE A 234 -4.51 -8.53 -10.04
CA ILE A 234 -3.26 -7.79 -9.99
C ILE A 234 -2.25 -8.37 -10.98
N THR A 235 -1.51 -7.50 -11.64
CA THR A 235 -0.34 -7.84 -12.46
C THR A 235 0.91 -7.24 -11.83
N VAL A 236 1.96 -8.06 -11.70
CA VAL A 236 3.25 -7.64 -11.14
C VAL A 236 4.37 -8.19 -12.03
N ASP A 237 5.21 -7.32 -12.54
CA ASP A 237 6.48 -7.70 -13.15
C ASP A 237 7.51 -7.80 -12.02
N TYR A 238 8.11 -8.98 -11.84
CA TYR A 238 9.04 -9.26 -10.76
C TYR A 238 9.91 -10.47 -11.05
N ALA A 239 11.20 -10.40 -10.70
CA ALA A 239 12.20 -11.44 -10.94
C ALA A 239 12.27 -11.89 -12.42
N GLY A 240 12.15 -10.92 -13.34
CA GLY A 240 12.19 -11.16 -14.79
C GLY A 240 10.95 -11.85 -15.37
N ALA A 241 9.88 -12.03 -14.57
CA ALA A 241 8.65 -12.67 -15.00
C ALA A 241 7.42 -11.79 -14.70
N ARG A 242 6.38 -11.96 -15.52
CA ARG A 242 5.07 -11.35 -15.28
C ARG A 242 4.17 -12.30 -14.50
N HIS A 243 3.75 -11.85 -13.32
CA HIS A 243 2.85 -12.57 -12.43
C HIS A 243 1.47 -11.96 -12.50
N ILE A 244 0.48 -12.76 -12.89
CA ILE A 244 -0.93 -12.35 -12.98
C ILE A 244 -1.74 -13.24 -12.05
N GLY A 245 -2.57 -12.63 -11.21
CA GLY A 245 -3.40 -13.36 -10.28
C GLY A 245 -4.42 -12.45 -9.61
N TRP A 246 -4.95 -12.91 -8.49
CA TRP A 246 -5.92 -12.17 -7.70
C TRP A 246 -5.53 -12.13 -6.22
N LEU A 247 -5.99 -11.08 -5.56
CA LEU A 247 -5.98 -10.94 -4.12
C LEU A 247 -7.42 -10.80 -3.60
N HIS A 248 -7.67 -11.32 -2.40
CA HIS A 248 -8.92 -11.16 -1.66
C HIS A 248 -8.62 -10.71 -0.25
N ALA A 249 -9.27 -9.63 0.19
CA ALA A 249 -9.01 -8.95 1.45
C ALA A 249 -10.28 -8.87 2.30
N ARG A 250 -10.15 -9.20 3.59
CA ARG A 250 -11.21 -9.07 4.59
C ARG A 250 -10.65 -8.48 5.88
N ASN A 251 -11.39 -7.57 6.49
CA ASN A 251 -10.98 -7.00 7.78
C ASN A 251 -11.17 -8.01 8.92
N VAL A 252 -10.21 -8.06 9.83
CA VAL A 252 -10.24 -8.83 11.09
C VAL A 252 -10.01 -7.86 12.25
N PRO A 253 -11.05 -7.09 12.65
CA PRO A 253 -10.90 -5.97 13.57
C PRO A 253 -10.37 -6.37 14.94
N GLN A 254 -10.67 -7.60 15.42
CA GLN A 254 -10.18 -8.13 16.69
C GLN A 254 -8.64 -8.29 16.71
N ARG A 255 -8.03 -8.42 15.54
CA ARG A 255 -6.57 -8.52 15.36
C ARG A 255 -5.94 -7.23 14.87
N HIS A 256 -6.74 -6.20 14.55
CA HIS A 256 -6.33 -4.98 13.85
C HIS A 256 -5.49 -5.32 12.61
N ALA A 257 -6.04 -6.19 11.78
CA ALA A 257 -5.37 -6.69 10.60
C ALA A 257 -6.36 -6.96 9.46
N VAL A 258 -5.87 -6.89 8.24
CA VAL A 258 -6.56 -7.38 7.05
C VAL A 258 -6.04 -8.79 6.75
N ALA A 259 -6.94 -9.76 6.64
CA ALA A 259 -6.63 -11.08 6.11
C ALA A 259 -6.59 -10.98 4.58
N LEU A 260 -5.43 -11.26 4.00
CA LEU A 260 -5.16 -11.20 2.57
C LEU A 260 -4.91 -12.60 2.03
N THR A 261 -5.82 -13.11 1.21
CA THR A 261 -5.67 -14.38 0.47
C THR A 261 -5.17 -14.07 -0.93
N LEU A 262 -4.20 -14.83 -1.41
CA LEU A 262 -3.55 -14.64 -2.71
C LEU A 262 -3.69 -15.88 -3.57
N SER A 263 -3.91 -15.68 -4.89
CA SER A 263 -3.82 -16.80 -5.85
C SER A 263 -2.41 -17.39 -5.86
N PRO A 264 -2.28 -18.71 -6.07
CA PRO A 264 -0.97 -19.38 -6.15
C PRO A 264 0.00 -18.78 -7.17
N SER A 265 -0.50 -18.21 -8.27
CA SER A 265 0.29 -17.52 -9.31
C SER A 265 1.10 -16.31 -8.83
N LEU A 266 0.74 -15.72 -7.68
CA LEU A 266 1.41 -14.55 -7.10
C LEU A 266 2.48 -14.90 -6.05
N LEU A 267 2.65 -16.16 -5.69
CA LEU A 267 3.54 -16.57 -4.58
C LEU A 267 5.00 -16.18 -4.79
N HIS A 268 5.49 -16.21 -6.04
CA HIS A 268 6.86 -15.82 -6.36
C HIS A 268 7.07 -14.29 -6.41
N ALA A 269 5.99 -13.50 -6.38
CA ALA A 269 6.00 -12.04 -6.34
C ALA A 269 5.48 -11.47 -5.01
N MET A 270 5.62 -12.21 -3.91
CA MET A 270 5.07 -11.84 -2.59
C MET A 270 5.46 -10.44 -2.12
N PRO A 271 6.75 -10.02 -2.11
CA PRO A 271 7.11 -8.71 -1.59
C PRO A 271 6.37 -7.57 -2.29
N PRO A 272 6.41 -7.42 -3.62
CA PRO A 272 5.68 -6.33 -4.30
C PRO A 272 4.15 -6.49 -4.21
N VAL A 273 3.60 -7.70 -4.16
CA VAL A 273 2.16 -7.91 -3.99
C VAL A 273 1.69 -7.43 -2.61
N LEU A 274 2.41 -7.80 -1.55
CA LEU A 274 2.07 -7.36 -0.19
C LEU A 274 2.21 -5.85 -0.02
N ALA A 275 3.27 -5.25 -0.59
CA ALA A 275 3.47 -3.80 -0.57
C ALA A 275 2.33 -3.07 -1.30
N ARG A 276 1.88 -3.57 -2.47
CA ARG A 276 0.74 -3.00 -3.20
C ARG A 276 -0.57 -3.17 -2.46
N ALA A 277 -0.80 -4.32 -1.80
CA ALA A 277 -1.97 -4.53 -0.96
C ALA A 277 -1.99 -3.58 0.25
N ARG A 278 -0.85 -3.38 0.92
CA ARG A 278 -0.74 -2.40 2.01
C ARG A 278 -1.07 -0.98 1.56
N ARG A 279 -0.60 -0.59 0.37
CA ARG A 279 -0.94 0.72 -0.24
C ARG A 279 -2.39 0.83 -0.61
N LEU A 280 -2.97 -0.21 -1.24
CA LEU A 280 -4.36 -0.21 -1.67
C LEU A 280 -5.31 0.10 -0.52
N PHE A 281 -5.04 -0.46 0.66
CA PHE A 281 -5.86 -0.28 1.86
C PHE A 281 -5.29 0.77 2.83
N ASP A 282 -4.19 1.44 2.48
CA ASP A 282 -3.51 2.44 3.32
C ASP A 282 -3.28 1.95 4.77
N LEU A 283 -2.75 0.71 4.89
CA LEU A 283 -2.61 0.03 6.19
C LEU A 283 -1.55 0.67 7.10
N ASP A 284 -0.62 1.44 6.53
CA ASP A 284 0.47 2.07 7.25
C ASP A 284 0.13 3.48 7.75
N CYS A 285 -1.08 3.98 7.46
CA CYS A 285 -1.58 5.27 7.93
C CYS A 285 -1.48 5.43 9.46
N ARG A 286 -1.33 6.68 9.88
CA ARG A 286 -1.36 7.15 11.28
C ARG A 286 -2.68 7.88 11.55
N PRO A 287 -3.78 7.15 11.82
CA PRO A 287 -5.08 7.79 12.03
C PRO A 287 -5.08 8.75 13.22
N ASP A 288 -4.26 8.49 14.24
CA ASP A 288 -4.07 9.39 15.39
C ASP A 288 -3.56 10.78 14.98
N LEU A 289 -2.65 10.86 13.99
CA LEU A 289 -2.14 12.11 13.46
C LEU A 289 -3.11 12.76 12.47
N VAL A 290 -3.65 11.95 11.57
CA VAL A 290 -4.56 12.43 10.51
C VAL A 290 -5.86 12.95 11.12
N ASP A 291 -6.56 12.11 11.90
CA ASP A 291 -7.85 12.47 12.49
C ASP A 291 -7.70 13.61 13.51
N GLY A 292 -6.61 13.60 14.29
CA GLY A 292 -6.29 14.68 15.22
C GLY A 292 -6.09 16.03 14.53
N HIS A 293 -5.47 16.04 13.34
CA HIS A 293 -5.27 17.25 12.55
C HIS A 293 -6.56 17.71 11.86
N LEU A 294 -7.35 16.79 11.32
CA LEU A 294 -8.60 17.08 10.62
C LEU A 294 -9.74 17.47 11.58
N GLY A 295 -9.63 17.14 12.86
CA GLY A 295 -10.56 17.53 13.91
C GLY A 295 -12.01 17.13 13.61
N THR A 296 -12.91 18.11 13.58
CA THR A 296 -14.35 17.90 13.35
C THR A 296 -14.67 17.24 11.99
N LEU A 297 -13.79 17.38 10.99
CA LEU A 297 -14.01 16.75 9.69
C LEU A 297 -13.91 15.23 9.78
N ALA A 298 -13.02 14.71 10.63
CA ALA A 298 -12.82 13.28 10.83
C ALA A 298 -13.73 12.65 11.91
N ALA A 299 -14.41 13.47 12.72
CA ALA A 299 -15.14 13.01 13.91
C ALA A 299 -16.25 11.99 13.61
N GLU A 300 -16.93 12.11 12.47
CA GLU A 300 -18.02 11.20 12.08
C GLU A 300 -17.52 9.83 11.58
N THR A 301 -16.34 9.79 10.98
CA THR A 301 -15.78 8.56 10.38
C THR A 301 -14.29 8.46 10.69
N PRO A 302 -13.91 8.25 11.96
CA PRO A 302 -12.50 8.18 12.34
C PRO A 302 -11.80 6.99 11.68
N GLY A 303 -10.58 7.20 11.25
CA GLY A 303 -9.77 6.18 10.58
C GLY A 303 -10.14 5.95 9.12
N LEU A 304 -10.78 6.92 8.46
CA LEU A 304 -10.99 6.87 7.03
C LEU A 304 -9.66 6.91 6.29
N ARG A 305 -9.49 6.04 5.31
CA ARG A 305 -8.25 5.85 4.57
C ARG A 305 -8.33 6.46 3.17
N VAL A 306 -7.16 6.79 2.62
CA VAL A 306 -7.02 7.10 1.20
C VAL A 306 -6.66 5.80 0.48
N PRO A 307 -7.60 5.16 -0.24
CA PRO A 307 -7.26 3.93 -0.97
C PRO A 307 -6.21 4.22 -2.03
N GLY A 308 -5.08 3.54 -1.98
CA GLY A 308 -4.00 3.67 -2.94
C GLY A 308 -4.28 2.93 -4.26
N ALA A 309 -3.23 2.65 -5.01
CA ALA A 309 -3.27 1.90 -6.26
C ALA A 309 -2.44 0.63 -6.18
N VAL A 310 -2.86 -0.43 -6.87
CA VAL A 310 -2.00 -1.57 -7.19
C VAL A 310 -1.16 -1.29 -8.43
N ASP A 311 -1.68 -0.41 -9.32
CA ASP A 311 -1.03 0.04 -10.52
C ASP A 311 -1.37 1.52 -10.78
N GLY A 312 -0.33 2.37 -10.96
CA GLY A 312 -0.50 3.80 -11.20
C GLY A 312 -1.07 4.11 -12.57
N PHE A 313 -0.73 3.32 -13.58
CA PHE A 313 -1.29 3.45 -14.93
C PHE A 313 -2.81 3.23 -14.91
N GLU A 314 -3.27 2.15 -14.28
CA GLU A 314 -4.69 1.86 -14.15
C GLU A 314 -5.44 3.03 -13.50
N ILE A 315 -4.93 3.59 -12.40
CA ILE A 315 -5.58 4.73 -11.73
C ILE A 315 -5.63 5.97 -12.63
N ALA A 316 -4.58 6.24 -13.41
CA ALA A 316 -4.56 7.38 -14.33
C ALA A 316 -5.57 7.18 -15.48
N VAL A 317 -5.66 5.98 -16.05
CA VAL A 317 -6.68 5.64 -17.06
C VAL A 317 -8.09 5.80 -16.49
N ARG A 318 -8.33 5.31 -15.26
CA ARG A 318 -9.63 5.47 -14.58
C ARG A 318 -9.98 6.95 -14.36
N ALA A 319 -9.00 7.77 -13.99
CA ALA A 319 -9.20 9.21 -13.81
C ALA A 319 -9.55 9.91 -15.14
N ILE A 320 -8.86 9.60 -16.23
CA ILE A 320 -9.14 10.15 -17.56
C ILE A 320 -10.51 9.68 -18.05
N ALA A 321 -10.81 8.39 -17.94
CA ALA A 321 -12.09 7.83 -18.38
C ALA A 321 -13.28 8.40 -17.59
N GLY A 322 -13.08 8.69 -16.31
CA GLY A 322 -14.12 9.20 -15.38
C GLY A 322 -14.40 10.70 -15.46
N GLN A 323 -13.66 11.46 -16.27
CA GLN A 323 -13.88 12.91 -16.37
C GLN A 323 -15.30 13.24 -16.85
N VAL A 324 -16.01 14.10 -16.10
CA VAL A 324 -17.32 14.68 -16.49
C VAL A 324 -18.39 13.63 -16.86
N ILE A 325 -18.34 12.42 -16.31
CA ILE A 325 -19.36 11.38 -16.47
C ILE A 325 -19.70 10.73 -15.13
N SER A 326 -20.81 9.99 -15.09
CA SER A 326 -21.18 9.24 -13.88
C SER A 326 -20.24 8.06 -13.63
N LEU A 327 -20.10 7.65 -12.35
CA LEU A 327 -19.33 6.45 -11.98
C LEU A 327 -19.82 5.19 -12.74
N ALA A 328 -21.14 5.03 -12.89
CA ALA A 328 -21.72 3.90 -13.62
C ALA A 328 -21.30 3.88 -15.11
N GLN A 329 -21.22 5.05 -15.76
CA GLN A 329 -20.75 5.15 -17.13
C GLN A 329 -19.25 4.87 -17.23
N ALA A 330 -18.44 5.41 -16.31
CA ALA A 330 -17.01 5.14 -16.25
C ALA A 330 -16.72 3.64 -16.06
N ARG A 331 -17.41 2.96 -15.16
CA ARG A 331 -17.29 1.51 -14.95
C ARG A 331 -17.58 0.72 -16.22
N ARG A 332 -18.66 1.06 -16.96
CA ARG A 332 -19.00 0.39 -18.23
C ARG A 332 -17.92 0.57 -19.31
N ILE A 333 -17.34 1.77 -19.41
CA ILE A 333 -16.25 2.05 -20.36
C ILE A 333 -15.01 1.23 -19.98
N LEU A 334 -14.61 1.25 -18.70
CA LEU A 334 -13.46 0.51 -18.18
C LEU A 334 -13.66 -1.01 -18.31
N GLY A 335 -14.87 -1.52 -18.06
CA GLY A 335 -15.21 -2.92 -18.27
C GLY A 335 -15.04 -3.36 -19.72
N ARG A 336 -15.53 -2.55 -20.69
CA ARG A 336 -15.32 -2.81 -22.13
C ARG A 336 -13.84 -2.74 -22.52
N MET A 337 -13.11 -1.78 -21.96
CA MET A 337 -11.65 -1.67 -22.17
C MET A 337 -10.92 -2.91 -21.65
N THR A 338 -11.27 -3.39 -20.47
CA THR A 338 -10.68 -4.60 -19.89
C THR A 338 -11.04 -5.84 -20.71
N ALA A 339 -12.28 -5.97 -21.13
CA ALA A 339 -12.71 -7.11 -21.98
C ALA A 339 -12.00 -7.14 -23.33
N ALA A 340 -11.72 -5.96 -23.93
CA ALA A 340 -11.08 -5.87 -25.24
C ALA A 340 -9.54 -6.00 -25.18
N TYR A 341 -8.90 -5.49 -24.15
CA TYR A 341 -7.44 -5.33 -24.12
C TYR A 341 -6.77 -5.89 -22.84
N GLY A 342 -7.55 -6.40 -21.90
CA GLY A 342 -7.05 -7.03 -20.69
C GLY A 342 -6.47 -8.43 -20.96
N VAL A 343 -5.91 -9.03 -19.93
CA VAL A 343 -5.34 -10.39 -19.98
C VAL A 343 -6.18 -11.31 -19.13
N SER A 344 -6.58 -12.47 -19.67
CA SER A 344 -7.31 -13.49 -18.92
C SER A 344 -6.47 -14.04 -17.76
N LEU A 345 -7.11 -14.26 -16.61
CA LEU A 345 -6.43 -14.87 -15.47
C LEU A 345 -6.15 -16.35 -15.73
N PRO A 346 -4.96 -16.84 -15.32
CA PRO A 346 -4.66 -18.28 -15.35
C PRO A 346 -5.59 -19.10 -14.46
N GLN A 347 -6.01 -18.52 -13.33
CA GLN A 347 -6.95 -19.09 -12.38
C GLN A 347 -7.99 -18.01 -12.05
N SER A 348 -9.19 -18.14 -12.61
CA SER A 348 -10.30 -17.26 -12.32
C SER A 348 -10.87 -17.52 -10.93
N ARG A 349 -11.47 -16.49 -10.35
CA ARG A 349 -12.30 -16.54 -9.15
C ARG A 349 -13.64 -15.92 -9.50
N GLU A 350 -14.70 -16.25 -8.78
CA GLU A 350 -16.01 -15.66 -9.02
C GLU A 350 -15.94 -14.13 -9.14
N GLY A 351 -16.41 -13.59 -10.28
CA GLY A 351 -16.36 -12.17 -10.60
C GLY A 351 -14.99 -11.60 -11.01
N LEU A 352 -13.92 -12.41 -10.98
CA LEU A 352 -12.56 -12.02 -11.37
C LEU A 352 -12.09 -12.92 -12.52
N SER A 353 -11.99 -12.36 -13.71
CA SER A 353 -11.63 -13.11 -14.91
C SER A 353 -10.53 -12.47 -15.74
N MET A 354 -10.32 -11.16 -15.58
CA MET A 354 -9.43 -10.36 -16.41
C MET A 354 -8.51 -9.48 -15.55
N ALA A 355 -7.24 -9.38 -15.92
CA ALA A 355 -6.36 -8.32 -15.46
C ALA A 355 -6.57 -7.06 -16.29
N PHE A 356 -6.47 -5.89 -15.67
CA PHE A 356 -6.57 -4.60 -16.36
C PHE A 356 -5.48 -4.48 -17.44
N PRO A 357 -5.75 -3.83 -18.59
CA PRO A 357 -4.76 -3.66 -19.66
C PRO A 357 -3.49 -2.97 -19.18
N SER A 358 -2.33 -3.46 -19.62
CA SER A 358 -1.05 -2.80 -19.34
C SER A 358 -0.83 -1.55 -20.20
N ALA A 359 0.11 -0.69 -19.81
CA ALA A 359 0.54 0.43 -20.65
C ALA A 359 1.03 -0.04 -22.02
N THR A 360 1.84 -1.11 -22.05
CA THR A 360 2.32 -1.72 -23.29
C THR A 360 1.18 -2.16 -24.23
N ALA A 361 0.11 -2.73 -23.66
CA ALA A 361 -1.04 -3.16 -24.45
C ALA A 361 -1.78 -1.97 -25.12
N LEU A 362 -1.89 -0.83 -24.41
CA LEU A 362 -2.61 0.34 -24.92
C LEU A 362 -1.73 1.32 -25.73
N ALA A 363 -0.40 1.31 -25.56
CA ALA A 363 0.53 2.20 -26.25
C ALA A 363 0.51 2.04 -27.78
N ASN A 364 0.25 0.81 -28.25
CA ASN A 364 0.29 0.45 -29.66
C ASN A 364 -1.09 0.46 -30.35
N ILE A 365 -2.14 0.89 -29.63
CA ILE A 365 -3.50 0.92 -30.16
C ILE A 365 -3.77 2.28 -30.81
N ASP A 366 -4.55 2.26 -31.92
CA ASP A 366 -5.10 3.49 -32.46
C ASP A 366 -6.19 4.07 -31.54
N ALA A 367 -6.12 5.38 -31.28
CA ALA A 367 -7.05 6.05 -30.37
C ALA A 367 -8.52 6.01 -30.89
N GLN A 368 -8.75 5.99 -32.22
CA GLN A 368 -10.09 5.87 -32.77
C GLN A 368 -10.64 4.46 -32.53
N ALA A 369 -9.81 3.42 -32.72
CA ALA A 369 -10.18 2.04 -32.41
C ALA A 369 -10.51 1.87 -30.92
N LEU A 370 -9.69 2.44 -30.02
CA LEU A 370 -9.97 2.44 -28.58
C LEU A 370 -11.31 3.12 -28.28
N SER A 371 -11.57 4.29 -28.88
CA SER A 371 -12.83 5.02 -28.72
C SER A 371 -14.04 4.19 -29.20
N ALA A 372 -13.95 3.60 -30.38
CA ALA A 372 -15.03 2.80 -30.97
C ALA A 372 -15.37 1.57 -30.12
N GLN A 373 -14.37 0.83 -29.65
CA GLN A 373 -14.58 -0.39 -28.87
C GLN A 373 -15.07 -0.14 -27.45
N THR A 374 -14.60 0.94 -26.81
CA THR A 374 -14.90 1.18 -25.39
C THR A 374 -16.05 2.16 -25.18
N GLY A 375 -16.35 2.99 -26.18
CA GLY A 375 -17.26 4.15 -26.04
C GLY A 375 -16.64 5.30 -25.25
N LEU A 376 -15.32 5.31 -25.10
CA LEU A 376 -14.58 6.43 -24.55
C LEU A 376 -14.56 7.58 -25.56
N GLN A 377 -14.80 8.80 -25.14
CA GLN A 377 -14.75 9.96 -26.03
C GLN A 377 -13.37 10.07 -26.71
N ALA A 378 -13.33 10.41 -27.99
CA ALA A 378 -12.12 10.38 -28.81
C ALA A 378 -10.93 11.14 -28.20
N SER A 379 -11.16 12.34 -27.64
CA SER A 379 -10.09 13.12 -26.98
C SER A 379 -9.53 12.41 -25.75
N ARG A 380 -10.35 11.69 -24.99
CA ARG A 380 -9.91 10.89 -23.83
C ARG A 380 -9.23 9.60 -24.27
N ALA A 381 -9.66 8.99 -25.38
CA ALA A 381 -8.98 7.85 -25.96
C ALA A 381 -7.55 8.22 -26.39
N THR A 382 -7.38 9.39 -27.02
CA THR A 382 -6.05 9.96 -27.32
C THR A 382 -5.23 10.15 -26.04
N ALA A 383 -5.82 10.74 -24.99
CA ALA A 383 -5.14 10.94 -23.71
C ALA A 383 -4.66 9.62 -23.06
N VAL A 384 -5.49 8.57 -23.12
CA VAL A 384 -5.13 7.23 -22.61
C VAL A 384 -3.98 6.61 -23.42
N VAL A 385 -4.00 6.71 -24.75
CA VAL A 385 -2.93 6.18 -25.60
C VAL A 385 -1.62 6.93 -25.36
N GLU A 386 -1.65 8.27 -25.30
CA GLU A 386 -0.45 9.08 -25.02
C GLU A 386 0.11 8.81 -23.60
N LEU A 387 -0.75 8.65 -22.60
CA LEU A 387 -0.34 8.21 -21.27
C LEU A 387 0.35 6.84 -21.32
N ALA A 388 -0.26 5.90 -22.07
CA ALA A 388 0.30 4.55 -22.21
C ALA A 388 1.68 4.59 -22.88
N ARG A 389 1.85 5.38 -23.95
CA ARG A 389 3.14 5.59 -24.64
C ARG A 389 4.20 6.20 -23.73
N ALA A 390 3.82 7.21 -22.93
CA ALA A 390 4.74 7.86 -22.00
C ALA A 390 5.25 6.90 -20.93
N ILE A 391 4.39 6.00 -20.43
CA ILE A 391 4.76 5.00 -19.43
C ILE A 391 5.55 3.85 -20.06
N ASP A 392 5.10 3.30 -21.18
CA ASP A 392 5.77 2.20 -21.88
C ASP A 392 7.18 2.61 -22.36
N GLY A 393 7.31 3.84 -22.87
CA GLY A 393 8.59 4.45 -23.24
C GLY A 393 9.46 4.92 -22.07
N GLY A 394 9.01 4.76 -20.82
CA GLY A 394 9.78 5.09 -19.61
C GLY A 394 9.96 6.59 -19.30
N SER A 395 9.31 7.48 -20.07
CA SER A 395 9.38 8.95 -19.86
C SER A 395 8.50 9.42 -18.68
N LEU A 396 7.51 8.61 -18.27
CA LEU A 396 6.64 8.86 -17.13
C LEU A 396 6.56 7.61 -16.24
N ARG A 397 6.68 7.81 -14.92
CA ARG A 397 6.51 6.76 -13.91
C ARG A 397 5.45 7.20 -12.91
N LEU A 398 4.49 6.32 -12.62
CA LEU A 398 3.38 6.59 -11.69
C LEU A 398 3.45 5.67 -10.47
N GLU A 399 4.61 5.66 -9.85
CA GLU A 399 4.89 4.89 -8.64
C GLU A 399 5.09 5.83 -7.45
N PRO A 400 4.83 5.40 -6.24
CA PRO A 400 5.20 6.18 -5.07
C PRO A 400 6.71 6.47 -5.03
N LEU A 401 7.06 7.63 -4.44
CA LEU A 401 8.44 8.10 -4.27
C LEU A 401 9.12 8.66 -5.54
N VAL A 402 8.46 8.69 -6.68
CA VAL A 402 8.94 9.51 -7.80
C VAL A 402 8.95 10.99 -7.42
N PRO A 403 9.85 11.81 -8.00
CA PRO A 403 9.86 13.25 -7.74
C PRO A 403 8.51 13.88 -8.12
N LEU A 404 7.77 14.39 -7.12
CA LEU A 404 6.38 14.79 -7.30
C LEU A 404 6.19 15.88 -8.34
N ALA A 405 6.91 17.00 -8.20
CA ALA A 405 6.71 18.17 -9.08
C ALA A 405 7.01 17.86 -10.56
N PRO A 406 8.13 17.22 -10.93
CA PRO A 406 8.37 16.79 -12.31
C PRO A 406 7.31 15.82 -12.83
N THR A 407 6.84 14.87 -12.00
CA THR A 407 5.83 13.89 -12.41
C THR A 407 4.48 14.57 -12.68
N LEU A 408 4.06 15.51 -11.83
CA LEU A 408 2.84 16.28 -12.06
C LEU A 408 2.94 17.14 -13.31
N ALA A 409 4.09 17.79 -13.56
CA ALA A 409 4.32 18.55 -14.77
C ALA A 409 4.26 17.67 -16.04
N ALA A 410 4.89 16.48 -15.99
CA ALA A 410 4.84 15.53 -17.11
C ALA A 410 3.42 15.00 -17.36
N LEU A 411 2.64 14.70 -16.32
CA LEU A 411 1.23 14.33 -16.44
C LEU A 411 0.41 15.45 -17.10
N GLN A 412 0.56 16.69 -16.65
CA GLN A 412 -0.20 17.84 -17.17
C GLN A 412 0.22 18.26 -18.58
N ALA A 413 1.38 17.84 -19.04
CA ALA A 413 1.81 18.03 -20.43
C ALA A 413 1.08 17.08 -21.41
N LEU A 414 0.47 16.00 -20.91
CA LEU A 414 -0.31 15.09 -21.75
C LEU A 414 -1.65 15.72 -22.17
N PRO A 415 -2.08 15.55 -23.42
CA PRO A 415 -3.35 16.09 -23.89
C PRO A 415 -4.51 15.51 -23.07
N GLY A 416 -5.43 16.38 -22.62
CA GLY A 416 -6.60 15.96 -21.83
C GLY A 416 -6.34 15.65 -20.36
N VAL A 417 -5.12 15.80 -19.86
CA VAL A 417 -4.77 15.65 -18.45
C VAL A 417 -4.67 17.02 -17.77
N GLY A 418 -5.74 17.42 -17.09
CA GLY A 418 -5.80 18.66 -16.31
C GLY A 418 -5.31 18.52 -14.88
N GLU A 419 -5.35 19.64 -14.14
CA GLU A 419 -4.95 19.71 -12.72
C GLU A 419 -5.70 18.68 -11.85
N TRP A 420 -7.01 18.54 -12.05
CA TRP A 420 -7.82 17.57 -11.30
C TRP A 420 -7.30 16.14 -11.45
N THR A 421 -7.06 15.71 -12.71
CA THR A 421 -6.54 14.37 -12.99
C THR A 421 -5.16 14.15 -12.37
N ALA A 422 -4.26 15.14 -12.52
CA ALA A 422 -2.92 15.09 -11.94
C ALA A 422 -2.96 14.97 -10.41
N GLN A 423 -3.81 15.77 -9.73
CA GLN A 423 -3.99 15.71 -8.27
C GLN A 423 -4.63 14.39 -7.81
N TYR A 424 -5.59 13.85 -8.56
CA TYR A 424 -6.20 12.55 -8.26
C TYR A 424 -5.18 11.41 -8.40
N VAL A 425 -4.34 11.45 -9.43
CA VAL A 425 -3.23 10.49 -9.61
C VAL A 425 -2.20 10.65 -8.49
N ALA A 426 -1.84 11.89 -8.12
CA ALA A 426 -0.95 12.15 -7.00
C ALA A 426 -1.47 11.56 -5.69
N MET A 427 -2.76 11.72 -5.43
CA MET A 427 -3.44 11.18 -4.26
C MET A 427 -3.40 9.64 -4.24
N ARG A 428 -3.86 9.01 -5.34
CA ARG A 428 -4.18 7.59 -5.39
C ARG A 428 -2.99 6.71 -5.80
N ALA A 429 -2.20 7.15 -6.80
CA ALA A 429 -1.09 6.38 -7.33
C ALA A 429 0.24 6.73 -6.65
N LEU A 430 0.55 8.02 -6.51
CA LEU A 430 1.80 8.45 -5.89
C LEU A 430 1.74 8.45 -4.36
N GLY A 431 0.53 8.39 -3.78
CA GLY A 431 0.32 8.39 -2.33
C GLY A 431 0.67 9.73 -1.66
N TRP A 432 0.52 10.85 -2.39
CA TRP A 432 0.80 12.17 -1.82
C TRP A 432 -0.33 12.61 -0.89
N PRO A 433 -0.08 12.70 0.43
CA PRO A 433 -1.14 12.97 1.40
C PRO A 433 -1.69 14.38 1.35
N ASN A 434 -0.95 15.32 0.74
CA ASN A 434 -1.37 16.71 0.58
C ASN A 434 -1.99 17.01 -0.79
N ALA A 435 -2.27 15.98 -1.62
CA ALA A 435 -2.98 16.14 -2.88
C ALA A 435 -4.43 16.57 -2.62
N PHE A 436 -4.93 17.52 -3.44
CA PHE A 436 -6.32 17.98 -3.36
C PHE A 436 -6.85 18.32 -4.75
N PRO A 437 -7.82 17.57 -5.29
CA PRO A 437 -8.35 17.81 -6.63
C PRO A 437 -9.31 19.01 -6.66
N LEU A 438 -8.75 20.23 -6.71
CA LEU A 438 -9.44 21.52 -6.57
C LEU A 438 -10.64 21.72 -7.52
N GLY A 439 -10.59 21.12 -8.72
CA GLY A 439 -11.68 21.20 -9.71
C GLY A 439 -12.80 20.18 -9.50
N ASP A 440 -12.74 19.35 -8.45
CA ASP A 440 -13.74 18.33 -8.20
C ASP A 440 -15.10 18.93 -7.86
N TYR A 441 -16.14 18.49 -8.59
CA TYR A 441 -17.50 19.05 -8.43
C TYR A 441 -18.08 18.73 -7.05
N VAL A 442 -17.88 17.52 -6.53
CA VAL A 442 -18.40 17.11 -5.22
C VAL A 442 -17.72 17.89 -4.11
N LEU A 443 -16.39 18.04 -4.18
CA LEU A 443 -15.65 18.86 -3.21
C LEU A 443 -16.12 20.32 -3.23
N ARG A 444 -16.32 20.90 -4.42
CA ARG A 444 -16.83 22.26 -4.55
C ARG A 444 -18.24 22.41 -3.97
N LYS A 445 -19.13 21.44 -4.22
CA LYS A 445 -20.48 21.42 -3.67
C LYS A 445 -20.46 21.30 -2.14
N ARG A 446 -19.59 20.49 -1.57
CA ARG A 446 -19.44 20.34 -0.10
C ARG A 446 -18.86 21.57 0.58
N LEU A 447 -18.08 22.32 -0.16
CA LEU A 447 -17.47 23.55 0.29
C LEU A 447 -18.18 24.78 -0.31
N ALA A 448 -19.48 24.68 -0.62
CA ALA A 448 -20.28 25.78 -1.12
C ALA A 448 -20.29 26.98 -0.15
N ASN A 449 -20.52 28.15 -0.70
CA ASN A 449 -20.72 29.36 0.09
C ASN A 449 -22.03 29.29 0.88
N GLY A 450 -22.20 30.15 1.88
CA GLY A 450 -23.44 30.20 2.67
C GLY A 450 -24.70 30.49 1.86
N ASP A 451 -24.57 31.09 0.67
CA ASP A 451 -25.64 31.34 -0.31
C ASP A 451 -25.86 30.15 -1.28
N GLY A 452 -25.15 29.04 -1.13
CA GLY A 452 -25.22 27.87 -1.98
C GLY A 452 -24.41 27.96 -3.28
N THR A 453 -23.72 29.07 -3.56
CA THR A 453 -22.87 29.19 -4.75
C THR A 453 -21.58 28.37 -4.61
N LEU A 454 -21.09 27.85 -5.75
CA LEU A 454 -19.86 27.08 -5.75
C LEU A 454 -18.64 28.00 -5.55
N PRO A 455 -17.69 27.62 -4.69
CA PRO A 455 -16.50 28.41 -4.43
C PRO A 455 -15.62 28.53 -5.67
N THR A 456 -14.92 29.68 -5.79
CA THR A 456 -13.87 29.86 -6.80
C THR A 456 -12.67 28.95 -6.51
N ARG A 457 -11.77 28.77 -7.50
CA ARG A 457 -10.53 28.01 -7.29
C ARG A 457 -9.71 28.58 -6.12
N ARG A 458 -9.60 29.91 -6.01
CA ARG A 458 -8.90 30.56 -4.91
C ARG A 458 -9.53 30.24 -3.54
N ALA A 459 -10.85 30.36 -3.44
CA ALA A 459 -11.58 30.03 -2.22
C ALA A 459 -11.43 28.54 -1.84
N MET A 460 -11.35 27.62 -2.83
CA MET A 460 -11.06 26.20 -2.57
C MET A 460 -9.66 25.99 -1.97
N VAL A 461 -8.64 26.67 -2.46
CA VAL A 461 -7.28 26.62 -1.90
C VAL A 461 -7.29 27.12 -0.46
N GLU A 462 -7.88 28.29 -0.21
CA GLU A 462 -7.97 28.89 1.12
C GLU A 462 -8.71 27.99 2.12
N ARG A 463 -9.82 27.36 1.70
CA ARG A 463 -10.59 26.41 2.54
C ARG A 463 -9.88 25.10 2.81
N ALA A 464 -9.03 24.64 1.88
CA ALA A 464 -8.28 23.43 2.03
C ALA A 464 -6.95 23.62 2.81
N GLU A 465 -6.51 24.86 3.01
CA GLU A 465 -5.22 25.17 3.67
C GLU A 465 -5.13 24.62 5.10
N PRO A 466 -6.15 24.72 5.96
CA PRO A 466 -6.10 24.18 7.32
C PRO A 466 -5.89 22.67 7.38
N TRP A 467 -6.17 21.92 6.31
CA TRP A 467 -6.01 20.47 6.25
C TRP A 467 -4.62 20.02 5.79
N ALA A 468 -3.74 20.96 5.40
CA ALA A 468 -2.37 20.59 5.09
C ALA A 468 -1.65 20.03 6.33
N PRO A 469 -0.85 18.96 6.22
CA PRO A 469 -0.47 18.24 4.99
C PRO A 469 -1.38 17.05 4.62
N TRP A 470 -2.59 16.93 5.17
CA TRP A 470 -3.49 15.78 5.04
C TRP A 470 -4.71 16.05 4.13
N ARG A 471 -4.57 16.93 3.14
CA ARG A 471 -5.66 17.33 2.24
C ARG A 471 -6.30 16.17 1.49
N ALA A 472 -5.55 15.13 1.16
CA ALA A 472 -6.08 13.92 0.51
C ALA A 472 -7.09 13.18 1.40
N TYR A 473 -6.84 13.12 2.71
CA TYR A 473 -7.78 12.53 3.67
C TYR A 473 -8.99 13.43 3.87
N ALA A 474 -8.81 14.75 3.89
CA ALA A 474 -9.93 15.69 3.91
C ALA A 474 -10.85 15.50 2.69
N ALA A 475 -10.28 15.34 1.49
CA ALA A 475 -11.05 15.03 0.28
C ALA A 475 -11.85 13.72 0.42
N MET A 476 -11.27 12.68 1.01
CA MET A 476 -11.97 11.40 1.25
C MET A 476 -13.15 11.58 2.21
N HIS A 477 -13.01 12.35 3.29
CA HIS A 477 -14.12 12.66 4.21
C HIS A 477 -15.24 13.42 3.52
N LEU A 478 -14.91 14.39 2.67
CA LEU A 478 -15.90 15.17 1.92
C LEU A 478 -16.64 14.29 0.89
N TRP A 479 -15.95 13.40 0.19
CA TRP A 479 -16.58 12.43 -0.72
C TRP A 479 -17.45 11.43 0.01
N HIS A 480 -16.98 10.89 1.14
CA HIS A 480 -17.72 9.89 1.93
C HIS A 480 -19.06 10.41 2.42
N ARG A 481 -19.14 11.69 2.85
CA ARG A 481 -20.39 12.33 3.26
C ARG A 481 -21.42 12.42 2.11
N GLU A 482 -20.98 12.54 0.85
CA GLU A 482 -21.86 12.49 -0.32
C GLU A 482 -22.44 11.10 -0.53
N ASP A 483 -21.60 10.06 -0.47
CA ASP A 483 -22.03 8.68 -0.65
C ASP A 483 -23.07 8.26 0.42
N ALA A 484 -22.93 8.75 1.65
CA ALA A 484 -23.89 8.49 2.73
C ALA A 484 -25.27 9.12 2.49
N LEU A 485 -25.35 10.25 1.78
CA LEU A 485 -26.62 10.92 1.46
C LEU A 485 -27.33 10.32 0.24
N THR A 486 -26.62 9.58 -0.60
CA THR A 486 -27.16 8.93 -1.81
C THR A 486 -27.61 7.50 -1.58
N GLN A 487 -27.30 6.91 -0.43
CA GLN A 487 -27.83 5.60 -0.04
C GLN A 487 -29.27 5.73 0.49
N PRO A 488 -30.24 4.96 -0.03
CA PRO A 488 -31.57 4.90 0.61
C PRO A 488 -31.39 4.37 2.03
N ALA A 489 -32.16 4.94 2.98
CA ALA A 489 -32.18 4.49 4.36
C ALA A 489 -32.47 2.96 4.40
N PRO A 490 -31.80 2.19 5.25
CA PRO A 490 -32.13 0.78 5.42
C PRO A 490 -33.59 0.68 5.89
N HIS A 491 -34.39 -0.09 5.16
CA HIS A 491 -35.80 -0.42 5.50
C HIS A 491 -35.84 -1.33 6.71
#